data_69b883f44554cc323e07842646b1ddb0
#
_entry.id   69b883f44554cc323e07842646b1ddb0
#
_cell.length_a   1.000
_cell.length_b   1.000
_cell.length_c   1.000
_cell.angle_alpha   90.00
_cell.angle_beta   90.00
_cell.angle_gamma   90.00
#
_symmetry.space_group_name_H-M   'P 1'
#
loop_
_entity.id
_entity.type
_entity.pdbx_description
1 polymer ?
#
loop_
_entity_poly.entity_id
_entity_poly.type
_entity_poly.pdbx_seq_one_letter_code
_entity_poly.pdbx_strand_id
1 'polypeptide(L)'
;MQTLIIEDEDSSYDVLEGLIQRCAPQLNVLGRAKSVEQALALIKEFTPELVFMDIDLPDGTGFDIILKLKPIDFSIIFVTAYNQYAVQAFRFSATDFLLKPVNEEEFKEAIEKAASSERQKNYNLRLDVLLANLQAQMSDGKKII
;
A
#
# COMPACT_ATOMS: atom_id res chain seq x y z
N MET A 1 7.68 0.67 -14.08
CA MET A 1 6.27 0.64 -13.64
C MET A 1 5.82 2.05 -13.28
N GLN A 2 4.65 2.41 -13.71
CA GLN A 2 4.04 3.69 -13.34
C GLN A 2 3.58 3.61 -11.89
N THR A 3 4.09 4.50 -11.06
CA THR A 3 4.01 4.37 -9.62
C THR A 3 3.44 5.62 -8.96
N LEU A 4 2.62 5.45 -7.94
CA LEU A 4 2.16 6.53 -7.07
C LEU A 4 2.58 6.25 -5.64
N ILE A 5 2.78 7.31 -4.87
CA ILE A 5 3.10 7.22 -3.45
C ILE A 5 2.02 7.95 -2.66
N ILE A 6 1.40 7.23 -1.72
CA ILE A 6 0.37 7.78 -0.85
C ILE A 6 0.94 7.83 0.56
N GLU A 7 1.41 8.99 0.97
CA GLU A 7 2.11 9.20 2.23
C GLU A 7 1.99 10.67 2.64
N ASP A 8 1.46 10.92 3.82
CA ASP A 8 1.25 12.29 4.30
C ASP A 8 2.47 12.88 5.03
N GLU A 9 3.35 12.05 5.57
CA GLU A 9 4.55 12.52 6.28
C GLU A 9 5.72 12.73 5.33
N ASP A 10 6.26 13.94 5.32
CA ASP A 10 7.36 14.28 4.41
C ASP A 10 8.61 13.46 4.66
N SER A 11 8.94 13.20 5.92
CA SER A 11 10.13 12.40 6.26
C SER A 11 10.01 10.98 5.75
N SER A 12 8.85 10.36 5.88
CA SER A 12 8.61 9.00 5.37
C SER A 12 8.64 8.97 3.85
N TYR A 13 8.06 9.98 3.22
CA TYR A 13 8.11 10.11 1.77
C TYR A 13 9.54 10.21 1.26
N ASP A 14 10.37 11.03 1.90
CA ASP A 14 11.77 11.23 1.51
C ASP A 14 12.57 9.94 1.62
N VAL A 15 12.35 9.16 2.68
CA VAL A 15 13.01 7.87 2.84
C VAL A 15 12.63 6.92 1.71
N LEU A 16 11.33 6.85 1.40
CA LEU A 16 10.83 5.97 0.35
C LEU A 16 11.35 6.38 -1.02
N GLU A 17 11.32 7.67 -1.31
CA GLU A 17 11.84 8.19 -2.58
C GLU A 17 13.33 7.87 -2.73
N GLY A 18 14.10 8.03 -1.67
CA GLY A 18 15.51 7.66 -1.66
C GLY A 18 15.75 6.18 -1.94
N LEU A 19 14.94 5.31 -1.36
CA LEU A 19 15.02 3.88 -1.62
C LEU A 19 14.69 3.56 -3.08
N ILE A 20 13.69 4.22 -3.64
CA ILE A 20 13.33 4.03 -5.05
C ILE A 20 14.49 4.42 -5.95
N GLN A 21 15.11 5.56 -5.69
CA GLN A 21 16.23 6.03 -6.50
C GLN A 21 17.44 5.08 -6.46
N ARG A 22 17.73 4.53 -5.27
CA ARG A 22 18.89 3.63 -5.10
C ARG A 22 18.61 2.20 -5.55
N CYS A 23 17.42 1.69 -5.28
CA CYS A 23 17.14 0.26 -5.40
C CYS A 23 16.19 -0.09 -6.54
N ALA A 24 15.37 0.86 -6.99
CA ALA A 24 14.35 0.60 -8.00
C ALA A 24 14.19 1.79 -8.94
N PRO A 25 15.29 2.21 -9.63
CA PRO A 25 15.24 3.39 -10.50
C PRO A 25 14.32 3.20 -11.72
N GLN A 26 13.91 1.97 -12.01
CA GLN A 26 12.98 1.66 -13.08
C GLN A 26 11.54 2.07 -12.76
N LEU A 27 11.24 2.39 -11.50
CA LEU A 27 9.92 2.89 -11.13
C LEU A 27 9.79 4.35 -11.51
N ASN A 28 8.72 4.68 -12.24
CA ASN A 28 8.42 6.05 -12.64
C ASN A 28 7.38 6.63 -11.68
N VAL A 29 7.80 7.46 -10.74
CA VAL A 29 6.91 8.06 -9.75
C VAL A 29 6.14 9.20 -10.40
N LEU A 30 4.85 9.01 -10.59
CA LEU A 30 3.98 9.97 -11.28
C LEU A 30 3.48 11.09 -10.36
N GLY A 31 3.37 10.81 -9.07
CA GLY A 31 2.86 11.79 -8.13
C GLY A 31 2.79 11.26 -6.71
N ARG A 32 2.40 12.16 -5.83
CA ARG A 32 2.25 11.88 -4.41
C ARG A 32 0.89 12.36 -3.92
N ALA A 33 0.20 11.55 -3.13
CA ALA A 33 -1.01 11.93 -2.43
C ALA A 33 -0.76 11.94 -0.93
N LYS A 34 -1.37 12.89 -0.22
CA LYS A 34 -1.24 13.04 1.23
C LYS A 34 -2.51 12.68 1.98
N SER A 35 -3.55 12.25 1.26
CA SER A 35 -4.85 11.95 1.87
C SER A 35 -5.59 10.91 1.03
N VAL A 36 -6.66 10.36 1.59
CA VAL A 36 -7.56 9.46 0.86
C VAL A 36 -8.13 10.16 -0.36
N GLU A 37 -8.61 11.38 -0.19
CA GLU A 37 -9.22 12.16 -1.28
C GLU A 37 -8.25 12.39 -2.42
N GLN A 38 -7.03 12.84 -2.12
CA GLN A 38 -6.00 13.07 -3.13
C GLN A 38 -5.62 11.76 -3.83
N ALA A 39 -5.51 10.67 -3.06
CA ALA A 39 -5.16 9.37 -3.61
C ALA A 39 -6.18 8.89 -4.63
N LEU A 40 -7.46 9.01 -4.31
CA LEU A 40 -8.52 8.60 -5.23
C LEU A 40 -8.46 9.39 -6.55
N ALA A 41 -8.22 10.68 -6.46
CA ALA A 41 -8.10 11.54 -7.64
C ALA A 41 -6.90 11.14 -8.51
N LEU A 42 -5.73 10.94 -7.89
CA LEU A 42 -4.51 10.59 -8.63
C LEU A 42 -4.58 9.19 -9.26
N ILE A 43 -5.16 8.23 -8.56
CA ILE A 43 -5.30 6.87 -9.10
C ILE A 43 -6.19 6.87 -10.34
N LYS A 44 -7.26 7.62 -10.31
CA LYS A 44 -8.15 7.74 -11.49
C LYS A 44 -7.46 8.43 -12.66
N GLU A 45 -6.67 9.46 -12.37
CA GLU A 45 -6.00 10.23 -13.41
C GLU A 45 -4.88 9.45 -14.09
N PHE A 46 -4.03 8.80 -13.29
CA PHE A 46 -2.80 8.19 -13.80
C PHE A 46 -2.87 6.69 -14.04
N THR A 47 -3.89 6.01 -13.55
CA THR A 47 -4.02 4.55 -13.69
C THR A 47 -2.69 3.84 -13.45
N PRO A 48 -2.17 3.88 -12.22
CA PRO A 48 -0.83 3.34 -11.93
C PRO A 48 -0.78 1.82 -12.00
N GLU A 49 0.44 1.29 -12.09
CA GLU A 49 0.69 -0.14 -12.00
C GLU A 49 1.09 -0.55 -10.59
N LEU A 50 1.67 0.38 -9.83
CA LEU A 50 2.14 0.15 -8.46
C LEU A 50 1.81 1.35 -7.59
N VAL A 51 1.30 1.09 -6.38
CA VAL A 51 1.01 2.13 -5.41
C VAL A 51 1.66 1.77 -4.08
N PHE A 52 2.52 2.65 -3.57
CA PHE A 52 2.98 2.59 -2.19
C PHE A 52 1.96 3.34 -1.34
N MET A 53 1.49 2.72 -0.28
CA MET A 53 0.35 3.26 0.46
C MET A 53 0.54 3.14 1.96
N ASP A 54 0.47 4.26 2.68
CA ASP A 54 0.37 4.22 4.13
C ASP A 54 -1.07 3.84 4.53
N ILE A 55 -1.20 3.18 5.65
CA ILE A 55 -2.52 2.83 6.20
C ILE A 55 -3.15 4.03 6.88
N ASP A 56 -2.36 4.79 7.66
CA ASP A 56 -2.88 5.89 8.47
C ASP A 56 -2.75 7.22 7.71
N LEU A 57 -3.88 7.78 7.32
CA LEU A 57 -3.96 9.02 6.57
C LEU A 57 -4.85 10.02 7.31
N PRO A 58 -4.71 11.34 7.05
CA PRO A 58 -5.45 12.36 7.81
C PRO A 58 -6.98 12.24 7.75
N ASP A 59 -7.50 11.76 6.64
CA ASP A 59 -8.94 11.70 6.36
C ASP A 59 -9.49 10.28 6.27
N GLY A 60 -8.72 9.29 6.70
CA GLY A 60 -9.15 7.89 6.67
C GLY A 60 -7.98 6.94 6.64
N THR A 61 -8.16 5.80 6.01
CA THR A 61 -7.13 4.77 5.93
C THR A 61 -6.86 4.32 4.50
N GLY A 62 -5.71 3.66 4.30
CA GLY A 62 -5.41 3.02 3.02
C GLY A 62 -6.47 1.99 2.63
N PHE A 63 -7.11 1.37 3.61
CA PHE A 63 -8.21 0.41 3.34
C PHE A 63 -9.42 1.10 2.73
N ASP A 64 -9.72 2.32 3.15
CA ASP A 64 -10.83 3.10 2.57
C ASP A 64 -10.60 3.33 1.09
N ILE A 65 -9.37 3.58 0.69
CA ILE A 65 -9.03 3.76 -0.72
C ILE A 65 -9.32 2.49 -1.51
N ILE A 66 -8.88 1.34 -1.00
CA ILE A 66 -9.09 0.05 -1.66
C ILE A 66 -10.57 -0.26 -1.78
N LEU A 67 -11.33 -0.06 -0.72
CA LEU A 67 -12.76 -0.34 -0.71
C LEU A 67 -13.52 0.48 -1.75
N LYS A 68 -13.11 1.72 -1.95
CA LYS A 68 -13.76 2.61 -2.92
C LYS A 68 -13.38 2.31 -4.36
N LEU A 69 -12.23 1.67 -4.58
CA LEU A 69 -11.70 1.44 -5.93
C LEU A 69 -11.91 0.02 -6.44
N LYS A 70 -12.36 -0.91 -5.60
CA LYS A 70 -12.53 -2.31 -6.00
C LYS A 70 -13.36 -2.43 -7.29
N PRO A 71 -12.95 -3.31 -8.22
CA PRO A 71 -11.79 -4.21 -8.17
C PRO A 71 -10.47 -3.47 -8.38
N ILE A 72 -9.40 -3.99 -7.74
CA ILE A 72 -8.07 -3.40 -7.83
C ILE A 72 -7.30 -4.07 -8.96
N ASP A 73 -6.76 -3.28 -9.87
CA ASP A 73 -5.99 -3.76 -11.02
C ASP A 73 -4.53 -3.30 -11.01
N PHE A 74 -4.05 -2.86 -9.86
CA PHE A 74 -2.64 -2.49 -9.66
C PHE A 74 -2.11 -3.16 -8.42
N SER A 75 -0.77 -3.24 -8.31
CA SER A 75 -0.12 -3.79 -7.13
C SER A 75 -0.06 -2.74 -6.03
N ILE A 76 -0.19 -3.17 -4.79
CA ILE A 76 -0.10 -2.30 -3.63
C ILE A 76 0.99 -2.81 -2.70
N ILE A 77 1.89 -1.90 -2.31
CA ILE A 77 2.85 -2.15 -1.24
C ILE A 77 2.51 -1.21 -0.09
N PHE A 78 2.05 -1.77 1.02
CA PHE A 78 1.77 -0.98 2.20
C PHE A 78 3.08 -0.59 2.89
N VAL A 79 3.22 0.68 3.25
CA VAL A 79 4.39 1.20 3.97
C VAL A 79 3.87 2.00 5.14
N THR A 80 3.95 1.46 6.35
CA THR A 80 3.30 2.07 7.49
C THR A 80 4.02 1.78 8.81
N ALA A 81 3.82 2.67 9.79
CA ALA A 81 4.22 2.43 11.18
C ALA A 81 3.09 1.76 11.97
N TYR A 82 2.01 1.38 11.30
CA TYR A 82 0.82 0.85 11.95
C TYR A 82 1.16 -0.41 12.74
N ASN A 83 0.40 -0.63 13.82
CA ASN A 83 0.79 -1.55 14.88
C ASN A 83 0.78 -3.03 14.51
N GLN A 84 1.15 -3.87 15.47
CA GLN A 84 1.31 -5.32 15.31
C GLN A 84 0.04 -6.02 14.85
N TYR A 85 -1.11 -5.51 15.21
CA TYR A 85 -2.38 -6.12 14.83
C TYR A 85 -2.56 -6.09 13.31
N ALA A 86 -2.36 -4.93 12.73
CA ALA A 86 -2.44 -4.77 11.27
C ALA A 86 -1.34 -5.60 10.58
N VAL A 87 -0.13 -5.63 11.15
CA VAL A 87 0.97 -6.42 10.62
C VAL A 87 0.59 -7.90 10.53
N GLN A 88 -0.01 -8.45 11.58
CA GLN A 88 -0.43 -9.86 11.59
C GLN A 88 -1.47 -10.15 10.52
N ALA A 89 -2.44 -9.27 10.37
CA ALA A 89 -3.49 -9.44 9.36
C ALA A 89 -2.89 -9.45 7.94
N PHE A 90 -1.96 -8.56 7.66
CA PHE A 90 -1.31 -8.48 6.36
C PHE A 90 -0.36 -9.66 6.10
N ARG A 91 0.36 -10.12 7.10
CA ARG A 91 1.25 -11.27 6.95
C ARG A 91 0.51 -12.53 6.53
N PHE A 92 -0.73 -12.66 6.94
CA PHE A 92 -1.55 -13.80 6.56
C PHE A 92 -1.90 -13.79 5.06
N SER A 93 -2.20 -12.62 4.52
CA SER A 93 -2.77 -12.53 3.19
C SER A 93 -1.88 -11.86 2.16
N ALA A 94 -0.95 -11.01 2.56
CA ALA A 94 -0.14 -10.25 1.61
C ALA A 94 1.33 -10.25 2.02
N THR A 95 2.19 -10.40 1.02
CA THR A 95 3.63 -10.32 1.23
C THR A 95 4.18 -8.94 0.94
N ASP A 96 3.35 -8.05 0.43
CA ASP A 96 3.74 -6.71 0.01
C ASP A 96 3.38 -5.71 1.10
N PHE A 97 4.09 -5.82 2.20
CA PHE A 97 3.87 -5.00 3.38
C PHE A 97 5.21 -4.66 4.02
N LEU A 98 5.46 -3.37 4.18
CA LEU A 98 6.70 -2.86 4.77
C LEU A 98 6.39 -2.05 6.01
N LEU A 99 7.04 -2.41 7.12
CA LEU A 99 6.90 -1.69 8.38
C LEU A 99 7.98 -0.62 8.48
N LYS A 100 7.59 0.58 8.90
CA LYS A 100 8.55 1.67 9.11
C LYS A 100 9.35 1.42 10.41
N PRO A 101 10.66 1.69 10.43
CA PRO A 101 11.49 2.17 9.32
C PRO A 101 11.71 1.07 8.28
N VAL A 102 11.66 1.44 7.01
CA VAL A 102 11.71 0.47 5.92
C VAL A 102 13.11 -0.14 5.79
N ASN A 103 13.15 -1.47 5.76
CA ASN A 103 14.38 -2.22 5.55
C ASN A 103 14.64 -2.33 4.04
N GLU A 104 15.85 -2.05 3.62
CA GLU A 104 16.21 -2.02 2.19
C GLU A 104 16.02 -3.38 1.51
N GLU A 105 16.40 -4.47 2.17
CA GLU A 105 16.24 -5.81 1.61
C GLU A 105 14.78 -6.19 1.45
N GLU A 106 13.97 -5.88 2.44
CA GLU A 106 12.52 -6.10 2.35
C GLU A 106 11.89 -5.26 1.25
N PHE A 107 12.37 -4.02 1.07
CA PHE A 107 11.92 -3.15 -0.01
C PHE A 107 12.19 -3.79 -1.38
N LYS A 108 13.41 -4.29 -1.59
CA LYS A 108 13.79 -4.95 -2.84
C LYS A 108 12.92 -6.17 -3.12
N GLU A 109 12.67 -6.99 -2.11
CA GLU A 109 11.81 -8.17 -2.25
C GLU A 109 10.38 -7.79 -2.64
N ALA A 110 9.84 -6.74 -2.02
CA ALA A 110 8.49 -6.28 -2.33
C ALA A 110 8.38 -5.79 -3.78
N ILE A 111 9.41 -5.10 -4.27
CA ILE A 111 9.44 -4.63 -5.66
C ILE A 111 9.44 -5.82 -6.63
N GLU A 112 10.25 -6.84 -6.36
CA GLU A 112 10.29 -8.05 -7.20
C GLU A 112 8.92 -8.73 -7.26
N LYS A 113 8.27 -8.85 -6.12
CA LYS A 113 6.94 -9.46 -6.05
C LYS A 113 5.91 -8.66 -6.83
N ALA A 114 5.95 -7.34 -6.72
CA ALA A 114 5.01 -6.47 -7.41
C ALA A 114 5.16 -6.53 -8.92
N ALA A 115 6.34 -6.84 -9.44
CA ALA A 115 6.59 -6.91 -10.87
C ALA A 115 6.03 -8.18 -11.52
N SER A 116 5.61 -9.18 -10.74
CA SER A 116 5.10 -10.45 -11.26
C SER A 116 3.60 -10.37 -11.55
N SER A 117 3.18 -10.63 -12.80
CA SER A 117 1.77 -10.60 -13.18
C SER A 117 0.94 -11.70 -12.49
N GLU A 118 1.51 -12.87 -12.27
CA GLU A 118 0.84 -13.93 -11.51
C GLU A 118 0.60 -13.53 -10.07
N ARG A 119 1.57 -12.86 -9.49
CA ARG A 119 1.50 -12.35 -8.15
C ARG A 119 0.37 -11.35 -7.98
N GLN A 120 0.13 -10.52 -8.97
CA GLN A 120 -0.92 -9.52 -8.90
C GLN A 120 -2.30 -10.15 -8.76
N LYS A 121 -2.58 -11.23 -9.48
CA LYS A 121 -3.85 -11.96 -9.35
C LYS A 121 -4.04 -12.53 -7.96
N ASN A 122 -3.01 -13.18 -7.42
CA ASN A 122 -3.05 -13.75 -6.08
C ASN A 122 -3.16 -12.65 -5.02
N TYR A 123 -2.49 -11.55 -5.24
CA TYR A 123 -2.49 -10.41 -4.34
C TYR A 123 -3.91 -9.83 -4.20
N ASN A 124 -4.60 -9.61 -5.31
CA ASN A 124 -5.95 -9.06 -5.29
C ASN A 124 -6.91 -9.97 -4.54
N LEU A 125 -6.80 -11.29 -4.73
CA LEU A 125 -7.61 -12.25 -4.02
C LEU A 125 -7.34 -12.22 -2.52
N ARG A 126 -6.07 -12.13 -2.12
CA ARG A 126 -5.68 -12.02 -0.71
C ARG A 126 -6.19 -10.74 -0.08
N LEU A 127 -6.14 -9.64 -0.82
CA LEU A 127 -6.67 -8.37 -0.35
C LEU A 127 -8.15 -8.44 -0.06
N ASP A 128 -8.91 -9.09 -0.93
CA ASP A 128 -10.36 -9.25 -0.73
C ASP A 128 -10.66 -10.00 0.56
N VAL A 129 -9.93 -11.08 0.83
CA VAL A 129 -10.08 -11.85 2.07
C VAL A 129 -9.71 -10.99 3.28
N LEU A 130 -8.59 -10.28 3.21
CA LEU A 130 -8.12 -9.42 4.29
C LEU A 130 -9.14 -8.33 4.62
N LEU A 131 -9.66 -7.66 3.61
CA LEU A 131 -10.64 -6.59 3.80
C LEU A 131 -11.91 -7.10 4.43
N ALA A 132 -12.39 -8.29 4.02
CA ALA A 132 -13.56 -8.91 4.61
C ALA A 132 -13.34 -9.19 6.11
N ASN A 133 -12.17 -9.71 6.46
CA ASN A 133 -11.83 -9.99 7.86
C ASN A 133 -11.75 -8.71 8.70
N LEU A 134 -11.14 -7.68 8.16
CA LEU A 134 -11.01 -6.39 8.86
C LEU A 134 -12.36 -5.73 9.05
N GLN A 135 -13.24 -5.78 8.05
CA GLN A 135 -14.60 -5.25 8.15
C GLN A 135 -15.40 -5.99 9.21
N ALA A 136 -15.28 -7.32 9.28
CA ALA A 136 -15.96 -8.12 10.28
C ALA A 136 -15.53 -7.71 11.70
N GLN A 137 -14.23 -7.48 11.91
CA GLN A 137 -13.70 -7.05 13.19
C GLN A 137 -14.19 -5.66 13.58
N MET A 138 -14.24 -4.76 12.62
CA MET A 138 -14.74 -3.40 12.84
C MET A 138 -16.24 -3.41 13.16
N SER A 139 -17.00 -4.26 12.48
CA SER A 139 -18.44 -4.43 12.71
C SER A 139 -18.76 -4.95 14.11
N ASP A 140 -17.85 -5.75 14.67
CA ASP A 140 -18.00 -6.29 16.02
C ASP A 140 -17.62 -5.26 17.11
N GLY A 141 -17.35 -4.03 16.72
CA GLY A 141 -16.97 -2.98 17.65
C GLY A 141 -15.52 -3.06 18.11
N LYS A 142 -14.76 -3.95 17.55
CA LYS A 142 -13.35 -4.10 17.87
C LYS A 142 -12.54 -3.10 17.07
N LYS A 143 -11.54 -2.53 17.72
CA LYS A 143 -10.63 -1.59 17.06
C LYS A 143 -9.41 -2.34 16.56
N ILE A 144 -8.89 -1.92 15.42
CA ILE A 144 -7.68 -2.48 14.85
C ILE A 144 -6.46 -2.10 15.71
N ILE A 145 -6.54 -1.02 16.39
CA ILE A 145 -5.45 -0.52 17.22
C ILE A 145 -5.62 -1.02 18.65
#